data_9ba3259de3d6f8aeaebd3bddbf9827ea
#
_entry.id   9ba3259de3d6f8aeaebd3bddbf9827ea
#
_cell.length_a   1.000
_cell.length_b   1.000
_cell.length_c   1.000
_cell.angle_alpha   90.00
_cell.angle_beta   90.00
_cell.angle_gamma   90.00
#
_symmetry.space_group_name_H-M   'P 1'
#
loop_
_entity.id
_entity.type
_entity.pdbx_description
1 polymer ?
#
loop_
_entity_poly.entity_id
_entity_poly.type
_entity_poly.pdbx_seq_one_letter_code
_entity_poly.pdbx_strand_id
1 'polypeptide(L)'
;WQKCLPKIIKSGKIIGQIHSGLAESLNLNKKLILISGTTDSNASLIAADLDERNGLTVLGTTIVVKKIINNPIKGKGITTHRVNGDWICGGASNAGCGILSKFFSDLEIEELSRQINTSKNTSLNLLPLNSKGERFPINNENLEPILGPRPVSDSLYLHALFEGLANIELQGWEKLQELTGSLPE
;
A
#
# COMPACT_ATOMS: atom_id res chain seq x y z
N TRP A 1 31.11 13.55 -0.49
CA TRP A 1 29.82 13.25 0.14
C TRP A 1 29.62 11.73 0.33
N GLN A 2 30.16 10.87 -0.56
CA GLN A 2 30.05 9.40 -0.43
C GLN A 2 30.61 8.87 0.89
N LYS A 3 31.67 9.49 1.43
CA LYS A 3 32.25 9.12 2.73
C LYS A 3 31.37 9.46 3.93
N CYS A 4 30.33 10.28 3.73
CA CYS A 4 29.38 10.68 4.79
C CYS A 4 28.15 9.79 4.83
N LEU A 5 27.97 8.86 3.87
CA LEU A 5 26.83 7.96 3.87
C LEU A 5 27.04 6.82 4.88
N PRO A 6 25.99 6.40 5.60
CA PRO A 6 26.07 5.26 6.48
C PRO A 6 26.31 3.99 5.67
N LYS A 7 26.91 2.99 6.33
CA LYS A 7 27.07 1.66 5.72
C LYS A 7 25.71 1.03 5.49
N ILE A 8 25.44 0.61 4.26
CA ILE A 8 24.25 -0.17 3.93
C ILE A 8 24.40 -1.58 4.42
N ILE A 9 23.42 -2.05 5.21
CA ILE A 9 23.39 -3.39 5.78
C ILE A 9 22.12 -4.09 5.28
N LYS A 10 22.27 -5.34 4.82
CA LYS A 10 21.14 -6.16 4.40
C LYS A 10 20.23 -6.47 5.59
N SER A 11 18.89 -6.39 5.42
CA SER A 11 17.91 -6.78 6.45
C SER A 11 18.18 -8.19 6.99
N GLY A 12 17.94 -8.39 8.29
CA GLY A 12 18.17 -9.65 8.99
C GLY A 12 19.64 -9.92 9.36
N LYS A 13 20.57 -8.99 9.12
CA LYS A 13 21.97 -9.14 9.51
C LYS A 13 22.22 -8.61 10.92
N ILE A 14 23.06 -9.31 11.67
CA ILE A 14 23.54 -8.85 12.98
C ILE A 14 24.37 -7.57 12.76
N ILE A 15 23.98 -6.49 13.42
CA ILE A 15 24.68 -5.21 13.43
C ILE A 15 25.71 -5.19 14.56
N GLY A 16 25.37 -5.77 15.69
CA GLY A 16 26.20 -5.80 16.90
C GLY A 16 25.45 -6.29 18.12
N GLN A 17 26.02 -6.01 19.27
CA GLN A 17 25.42 -6.27 20.58
C GLN A 17 25.06 -4.94 21.24
N ILE A 18 24.04 -4.94 22.10
CA ILE A 18 23.65 -3.75 22.85
C ILE A 18 24.81 -3.26 23.73
N HIS A 19 24.98 -1.96 23.83
CA HIS A 19 25.96 -1.37 24.75
C HIS A 19 25.57 -1.67 26.22
N SER A 20 26.50 -2.10 27.04
CA SER A 20 26.26 -2.56 28.44
C SER A 20 25.52 -1.51 29.29
N GLY A 21 25.96 -0.26 29.22
CA GLY A 21 25.33 0.83 29.96
C GLY A 21 23.88 1.10 29.55
N LEU A 22 23.57 0.95 28.24
CA LEU A 22 22.19 1.07 27.77
C LEU A 22 21.34 -0.12 28.21
N ALA A 23 21.90 -1.33 28.16
CA ALA A 23 21.22 -2.52 28.66
C ALA A 23 20.86 -2.41 30.15
N GLU A 24 21.78 -1.88 30.97
CA GLU A 24 21.50 -1.61 32.38
C GLU A 24 20.42 -0.56 32.58
N SER A 25 20.51 0.57 31.92
CA SER A 25 19.54 1.66 32.06
C SER A 25 18.11 1.27 31.66
N LEU A 26 17.96 0.35 30.70
CA LEU A 26 16.68 -0.14 30.18
C LEU A 26 16.25 -1.49 30.76
N ASN A 27 17.01 -2.04 31.73
CA ASN A 27 16.79 -3.35 32.33
C ASN A 27 16.67 -4.48 31.27
N LEU A 28 17.57 -4.46 30.27
CA LEU A 28 17.62 -5.42 29.17
C LEU A 28 18.78 -6.43 29.37
N ASN A 29 18.68 -7.58 28.71
CA ASN A 29 19.75 -8.54 28.70
C ASN A 29 20.99 -7.97 28.01
N LYS A 30 22.15 -7.99 28.70
CA LYS A 30 23.44 -7.50 28.17
C LYS A 30 23.92 -8.26 26.92
N LYS A 31 23.40 -9.48 26.68
CA LYS A 31 23.72 -10.27 25.48
C LYS A 31 22.77 -10.04 24.31
N LEU A 32 21.86 -9.05 24.40
CA LEU A 32 20.92 -8.73 23.36
C LEU A 32 21.66 -8.34 22.08
N ILE A 33 21.30 -8.99 20.99
CA ILE A 33 21.84 -8.72 19.65
C ILE A 33 20.94 -7.73 18.91
N LEU A 34 21.57 -6.80 18.21
CA LEU A 34 20.92 -5.85 17.33
C LEU A 34 20.92 -6.41 15.90
N ILE A 35 19.75 -6.50 15.30
CA ILE A 35 19.57 -7.01 13.93
C ILE A 35 19.03 -5.89 13.08
N SER A 36 19.55 -5.76 11.84
CA SER A 36 19.02 -4.79 10.88
C SER A 36 17.60 -5.17 10.51
N GLY A 37 16.69 -4.20 10.64
CA GLY A 37 15.28 -4.35 10.28
C GLY A 37 14.99 -3.98 8.82
N THR A 38 13.71 -3.87 8.53
CA THR A 38 13.17 -3.35 7.28
C THR A 38 11.97 -2.44 7.60
N THR A 39 11.40 -1.77 6.59
CA THR A 39 10.17 -1.00 6.79
C THR A 39 8.96 -1.95 6.87
N ASP A 40 7.88 -1.50 7.52
CA ASP A 40 6.60 -2.20 7.60
C ASP A 40 6.08 -2.64 6.22
N SER A 41 6.13 -1.75 5.25
CA SER A 41 5.73 -2.00 3.86
C SER A 41 6.57 -3.09 3.17
N ASN A 42 7.86 -3.23 3.50
CA ASN A 42 8.70 -4.32 3.01
C ASN A 42 8.50 -5.60 3.82
N ALA A 43 8.22 -5.48 5.12
CA ALA A 43 7.90 -6.62 5.96
C ALA A 43 6.60 -7.30 5.50
N SER A 44 5.57 -6.52 5.15
CA SER A 44 4.32 -7.04 4.58
C SER A 44 4.56 -7.82 3.28
N LEU A 45 5.43 -7.32 2.42
CA LEU A 45 5.79 -7.99 1.17
C LEU A 45 6.50 -9.33 1.43
N ILE A 46 7.45 -9.35 2.38
CA ILE A 46 8.16 -10.57 2.77
C ILE A 46 7.20 -11.58 3.40
N ALA A 47 6.26 -11.12 4.23
CA ALA A 47 5.27 -11.97 4.88
C ALA A 47 4.25 -12.57 3.90
N ALA A 48 3.99 -11.90 2.80
CA ALA A 48 3.10 -12.39 1.74
C ALA A 48 3.72 -13.51 0.88
N ASP A 49 5.03 -13.77 1.03
CA ASP A 49 5.79 -14.81 0.31
C ASP A 49 5.53 -14.79 -1.20
N LEU A 50 5.66 -13.59 -1.79
CA LEU A 50 5.39 -13.37 -3.20
C LEU A 50 6.41 -14.07 -4.09
N ASP A 51 5.93 -14.61 -5.21
CA ASP A 51 6.74 -15.03 -6.35
C ASP A 51 6.49 -14.11 -7.57
N GLU A 52 7.11 -14.41 -8.70
CA GLU A 52 6.98 -13.61 -9.94
C GLU A 52 5.56 -13.62 -10.53
N ARG A 53 4.72 -14.62 -10.18
CA ARG A 53 3.35 -14.78 -10.67
C ARG A 53 2.34 -14.00 -9.84
N ASN A 54 2.67 -13.74 -8.59
CA ASN A 54 1.76 -13.12 -7.64
C ASN A 54 1.95 -11.61 -7.55
N GLY A 55 0.90 -10.93 -7.09
CA GLY A 55 0.93 -9.53 -6.73
C GLY A 55 0.43 -9.31 -5.31
N LEU A 56 0.77 -8.17 -4.73
CA LEU A 56 0.30 -7.75 -3.42
C LEU A 56 -0.45 -6.44 -3.54
N THR A 57 -1.72 -6.46 -3.16
CA THR A 57 -2.47 -5.24 -2.84
C THR A 57 -2.53 -5.06 -1.33
N VAL A 58 -2.12 -3.91 -0.85
CA VAL A 58 -2.31 -3.49 0.54
C VAL A 58 -3.41 -2.46 0.59
N LEU A 59 -4.53 -2.83 1.22
CA LEU A 59 -5.67 -1.95 1.47
C LEU A 59 -5.56 -1.36 2.87
N GLY A 60 -4.91 -0.21 2.96
CA GLY A 60 -4.76 0.55 4.20
C GLY A 60 -5.41 1.93 4.07
N THR A 61 -4.90 2.92 4.81
CA THR A 61 -5.28 4.34 4.62
C THR A 61 -5.12 4.76 3.16
N THR A 62 -4.13 4.16 2.46
CA THR A 62 -3.90 4.28 1.02
C THR A 62 -3.83 2.89 0.38
N ILE A 63 -4.12 2.80 -0.92
CA ILE A 63 -3.95 1.56 -1.70
C ILE A 63 -2.53 1.50 -2.23
N VAL A 64 -1.88 0.35 -2.06
CA VAL A 64 -0.55 0.08 -2.61
C VAL A 64 -0.57 -1.23 -3.35
N VAL A 65 -0.13 -1.22 -4.61
CA VAL A 65 0.05 -2.45 -5.41
C VAL A 65 1.53 -2.70 -5.64
N LYS A 66 1.95 -3.95 -5.53
CA LYS A 66 3.35 -4.37 -5.69
C LYS A 66 3.46 -5.72 -6.38
N LYS A 67 4.50 -5.90 -7.20
CA LYS A 67 4.89 -7.19 -7.76
C LYS A 67 6.39 -7.33 -7.90
N ILE A 68 6.86 -8.57 -7.99
CA ILE A 68 8.24 -8.90 -8.33
C ILE A 68 8.46 -8.70 -9.83
N ILE A 69 9.63 -8.19 -10.20
CA ILE A 69 10.04 -7.98 -11.58
C ILE A 69 11.51 -8.38 -11.76
N ASN A 70 11.90 -8.78 -12.98
CA ASN A 70 13.27 -9.19 -13.25
C ASN A 70 14.23 -8.01 -13.42
N ASN A 71 13.76 -6.90 -13.97
CA ASN A 71 14.55 -5.70 -14.23
C ASN A 71 13.86 -4.45 -13.69
N PRO A 72 14.63 -3.48 -13.18
CA PRO A 72 14.05 -2.23 -12.68
C PRO A 72 13.38 -1.44 -13.79
N ILE A 73 12.20 -0.92 -13.53
CA ILE A 73 11.43 -0.08 -14.44
C ILE A 73 11.29 1.33 -13.88
N LYS A 74 11.05 2.29 -14.77
CA LYS A 74 10.76 3.68 -14.43
C LYS A 74 9.40 4.07 -15.01
N GLY A 75 8.61 4.80 -14.24
CA GLY A 75 7.32 5.33 -14.65
C GLY A 75 6.83 6.40 -13.69
N LYS A 76 5.93 7.27 -14.15
CA LYS A 76 5.30 8.27 -13.29
C LYS A 76 4.44 7.56 -12.25
N GLY A 77 4.62 7.90 -10.97
CA GLY A 77 3.94 7.27 -9.84
C GLY A 77 4.44 5.87 -9.51
N ILE A 78 5.41 5.32 -10.26
CA ILE A 78 5.98 3.99 -10.02
C ILE A 78 7.24 4.11 -9.16
N THR A 79 7.33 3.23 -8.18
CA THR A 79 8.53 3.00 -7.38
C THR A 79 9.13 1.64 -7.73
N THR A 80 10.45 1.60 -7.84
CA THR A 80 11.21 0.35 -8.00
C THR A 80 12.34 0.32 -6.98
N HIS A 81 12.43 -0.76 -6.21
CA HIS A 81 13.48 -0.94 -5.21
C HIS A 81 13.76 -2.44 -5.00
N ARG A 82 14.81 -2.77 -4.25
CA ARG A 82 15.15 -4.17 -3.94
C ARG A 82 14.72 -4.57 -2.54
N VAL A 83 14.12 -5.77 -2.44
CA VAL A 83 13.82 -6.45 -1.18
C VAL A 83 14.34 -7.87 -1.28
N ASN A 84 15.17 -8.29 -0.33
CA ASN A 84 15.81 -9.62 -0.27
C ASN A 84 16.61 -10.06 -1.53
N GLY A 85 16.89 -9.16 -2.44
CA GLY A 85 17.59 -9.46 -3.69
C GLY A 85 16.72 -9.32 -4.92
N ASP A 86 15.40 -9.39 -4.77
CA ASP A 86 14.43 -9.26 -5.85
C ASP A 86 14.10 -7.80 -6.14
N TRP A 87 13.85 -7.47 -7.39
CA TRP A 87 13.31 -6.19 -7.77
C TRP A 87 11.80 -6.18 -7.54
N ILE A 88 11.35 -5.16 -6.81
CA ILE A 88 9.94 -4.92 -6.57
C ILE A 88 9.55 -3.64 -7.29
N CYS A 89 8.52 -3.70 -8.11
CA CYS A 89 7.86 -2.50 -8.62
C CYS A 89 6.46 -2.36 -8.03
N GLY A 90 5.98 -1.13 -7.98
CA GLY A 90 4.64 -0.84 -7.51
C GLY A 90 4.32 0.63 -7.52
N GLY A 91 3.11 0.94 -7.11
CA GLY A 91 2.64 2.30 -6.93
C GLY A 91 1.74 2.41 -5.71
N ALA A 92 1.64 3.62 -5.19
CA ALA A 92 0.79 3.93 -4.05
C ALA A 92 -0.17 5.06 -4.43
N SER A 93 -1.47 4.77 -4.38
CA SER A 93 -2.54 5.75 -4.56
C SER A 93 -2.67 6.66 -3.34
N ASN A 94 -3.25 7.84 -3.52
CA ASN A 94 -3.72 8.68 -2.41
C ASN A 94 -5.13 8.28 -1.95
N ALA A 95 -5.82 7.42 -2.71
CA ALA A 95 -7.05 6.77 -2.29
C ALA A 95 -6.75 5.56 -1.40
N GLY A 96 -7.70 5.20 -0.58
CA GLY A 96 -7.65 4.02 0.29
C GLY A 96 -8.76 4.04 1.33
N CYS A 97 -8.77 3.06 2.21
CA CYS A 97 -9.82 2.91 3.22
C CYS A 97 -9.90 4.08 4.21
N GLY A 98 -8.87 4.93 4.28
CA GLY A 98 -8.90 6.14 5.13
C GLY A 98 -10.01 7.14 4.77
N ILE A 99 -10.57 7.10 3.55
CA ILE A 99 -11.72 7.95 3.18
C ILE A 99 -13.00 7.53 3.91
N LEU A 100 -13.14 6.25 4.24
CA LEU A 100 -14.37 5.70 4.82
C LEU A 100 -14.67 6.32 6.19
N SER A 101 -13.63 6.55 7.00
CA SER A 101 -13.77 7.15 8.34
C SER A 101 -14.26 8.60 8.34
N LYS A 102 -14.30 9.26 7.16
CA LYS A 102 -14.94 10.58 7.02
C LYS A 102 -16.47 10.51 7.01
N PHE A 103 -17.02 9.34 6.71
CA PHE A 103 -18.45 9.14 6.48
C PHE A 103 -19.07 8.16 7.46
N PHE A 104 -18.30 7.19 7.95
CA PHE A 104 -18.78 6.07 8.75
C PHE A 104 -17.79 5.73 9.86
N SER A 105 -18.31 5.31 11.01
CA SER A 105 -17.55 4.63 12.04
C SER A 105 -17.26 3.17 11.65
N ASP A 106 -16.32 2.53 12.33
CA ASP A 106 -15.97 1.12 12.06
C ASP A 106 -17.19 0.18 12.26
N LEU A 107 -18.04 0.44 13.24
CA LEU A 107 -19.29 -0.33 13.47
C LEU A 107 -20.28 -0.16 12.32
N GLU A 108 -20.47 1.07 11.84
CA GLU A 108 -21.34 1.33 10.70
C GLU A 108 -20.80 0.65 9.42
N ILE A 109 -19.49 0.69 9.18
CA ILE A 109 -18.89 -0.01 8.05
C ILE A 109 -19.16 -1.52 8.14
N GLU A 110 -19.01 -2.12 9.32
CA GLU A 110 -19.27 -3.54 9.52
C GLU A 110 -20.74 -3.89 9.25
N GLU A 111 -21.67 -3.12 9.81
CA GLU A 111 -23.12 -3.36 9.66
C GLU A 111 -23.60 -3.13 8.22
N LEU A 112 -23.17 -2.03 7.60
CA LEU A 112 -23.58 -1.67 6.24
C LEU A 112 -22.97 -2.63 5.20
N SER A 113 -21.74 -3.11 5.41
CA SER A 113 -21.09 -4.07 4.52
C SER A 113 -21.88 -5.37 4.37
N ARG A 114 -22.58 -5.82 5.41
CA ARG A 114 -23.44 -7.02 5.35
C ARG A 114 -24.67 -6.85 4.46
N GLN A 115 -25.03 -5.61 4.13
CA GLN A 115 -26.18 -5.26 3.27
C GLN A 115 -25.78 -5.08 1.80
N ILE A 116 -24.49 -5.09 1.49
CA ILE A 116 -23.98 -4.87 0.13
C ILE A 116 -24.20 -6.14 -0.71
N ASN A 117 -24.75 -5.93 -1.91
CA ASN A 117 -24.84 -6.98 -2.91
C ASN A 117 -23.80 -6.73 -4.01
N THR A 118 -22.67 -7.39 -3.92
CA THR A 118 -21.54 -7.23 -4.85
C THR A 118 -21.82 -7.74 -6.27
N SER A 119 -22.95 -8.42 -6.51
CA SER A 119 -23.37 -8.83 -7.85
C SER A 119 -24.01 -7.69 -8.66
N LYS A 120 -24.21 -6.53 -8.07
CA LYS A 120 -24.87 -5.38 -8.69
C LYS A 120 -23.98 -4.15 -8.56
N ASN A 121 -23.76 -3.46 -9.66
CA ASN A 121 -23.08 -2.17 -9.65
C ASN A 121 -24.01 -1.07 -9.12
N THR A 122 -23.43 -0.12 -8.41
CA THR A 122 -24.17 1.03 -7.86
C THR A 122 -24.54 2.07 -8.92
N SER A 123 -23.89 2.05 -10.09
CA SER A 123 -23.94 3.07 -11.14
C SER A 123 -23.45 4.46 -10.69
N LEU A 124 -22.79 4.54 -9.54
CA LEU A 124 -22.16 5.75 -9.02
C LEU A 124 -20.66 5.71 -9.35
N ASN A 125 -20.21 6.69 -10.12
CA ASN A 125 -18.79 6.77 -10.51
C ASN A 125 -18.03 7.65 -9.50
N LEU A 126 -17.77 7.11 -8.31
CA LEU A 126 -17.02 7.81 -7.27
C LEU A 126 -15.52 7.67 -7.48
N LEU A 127 -14.78 8.72 -7.14
CA LEU A 127 -13.33 8.75 -7.03
C LEU A 127 -12.96 9.11 -5.58
N PRO A 128 -12.80 8.11 -4.70
CA PRO A 128 -12.71 8.31 -3.25
C PRO A 128 -11.29 8.68 -2.81
N LEU A 129 -10.81 9.84 -3.29
CA LEU A 129 -9.56 10.43 -2.82
C LEU A 129 -9.77 11.14 -1.48
N ASN A 130 -8.77 11.05 -0.60
CA ASN A 130 -8.79 11.76 0.68
C ASN A 130 -8.66 13.27 0.54
N SER A 131 -8.00 13.73 -0.51
CA SER A 131 -7.75 15.13 -0.86
C SER A 131 -7.47 15.24 -2.35
N LYS A 132 -7.40 16.47 -2.86
CA LYS A 132 -6.95 16.77 -4.21
C LYS A 132 -5.58 16.17 -4.49
N GLY A 133 -5.43 15.63 -5.69
CA GLY A 133 -4.20 15.06 -6.23
C GLY A 133 -4.12 13.54 -6.11
N GLU A 134 -3.65 12.90 -7.17
CA GLU A 134 -3.41 11.46 -7.25
C GLU A 134 -2.02 11.20 -7.85
N ARG A 135 -1.20 10.44 -7.14
CA ARG A 135 0.16 10.11 -7.57
C ARG A 135 0.24 8.83 -8.41
N PHE A 136 -0.68 7.88 -8.18
CA PHE A 136 -0.76 6.59 -8.85
C PHE A 136 -2.19 6.03 -8.71
N PRO A 137 -2.78 5.47 -9.77
CA PRO A 137 -2.21 5.20 -11.11
C PRO A 137 -2.24 6.40 -12.07
N ILE A 138 -3.04 7.42 -11.79
CA ILE A 138 -3.38 8.49 -12.73
C ILE A 138 -2.25 9.53 -12.85
N ASN A 139 -1.51 9.79 -11.77
CA ASN A 139 -0.45 10.81 -11.67
C ASN A 139 -0.90 12.21 -12.12
N ASN A 140 -1.87 12.75 -11.40
CA ASN A 140 -2.42 14.10 -11.63
C ASN A 140 -2.57 14.83 -10.29
N GLU A 141 -1.75 15.84 -10.05
CA GLU A 141 -1.76 16.65 -8.81
C GLU A 141 -3.02 17.51 -8.65
N ASN A 142 -3.74 17.75 -9.76
CA ASN A 142 -4.95 18.54 -9.78
C ASN A 142 -6.25 17.72 -9.81
N LEU A 143 -6.15 16.39 -9.71
CA LEU A 143 -7.32 15.52 -9.71
C LEU A 143 -8.16 15.74 -8.45
N GLU A 144 -9.41 16.15 -8.64
CA GLU A 144 -10.34 16.37 -7.52
C GLU A 144 -11.04 15.04 -7.14
N PRO A 145 -11.31 14.81 -5.86
CA PRO A 145 -12.14 13.69 -5.43
C PRO A 145 -13.56 13.84 -5.97
N ILE A 146 -14.20 12.72 -6.32
CA ILE A 146 -15.61 12.66 -6.70
C ILE A 146 -16.31 11.81 -5.62
N LEU A 147 -16.97 12.49 -4.67
CA LEU A 147 -17.61 11.88 -3.53
C LEU A 147 -19.14 11.98 -3.56
N GLY A 148 -19.69 12.42 -4.66
CA GLY A 148 -21.13 12.59 -4.84
C GLY A 148 -21.61 12.27 -6.27
N PRO A 149 -22.93 12.20 -6.44
CA PRO A 149 -23.97 12.46 -5.44
C PRO A 149 -24.04 11.35 -4.38
N ARG A 150 -24.28 11.74 -3.09
CA ARG A 150 -24.54 10.78 -2.03
C ARG A 150 -25.98 10.30 -2.09
N PRO A 151 -26.24 9.01 -2.24
CA PRO A 151 -27.60 8.44 -2.21
C PRO A 151 -28.18 8.49 -0.79
N VAL A 152 -29.49 8.32 -0.66
CA VAL A 152 -30.18 8.26 0.64
C VAL A 152 -29.78 7.02 1.43
N SER A 153 -29.52 5.90 0.76
CA SER A 153 -29.08 4.66 1.38
C SER A 153 -27.58 4.70 1.70
N ASP A 154 -27.21 4.62 2.96
CA ASP A 154 -25.82 4.58 3.40
C ASP A 154 -25.11 3.30 2.97
N SER A 155 -25.80 2.16 2.92
CA SER A 155 -25.22 0.91 2.38
C SER A 155 -24.90 1.02 0.90
N LEU A 156 -25.74 1.70 0.11
CA LEU A 156 -25.46 1.98 -1.29
C LEU A 156 -24.29 2.96 -1.45
N TYR A 157 -24.17 3.96 -0.58
CA TYR A 157 -23.05 4.90 -0.61
C TYR A 157 -21.72 4.21 -0.24
N LEU A 158 -21.73 3.40 0.80
CA LEU A 158 -20.55 2.61 1.18
C LEU A 158 -20.14 1.65 0.05
N HIS A 159 -21.11 1.00 -0.60
CA HIS A 159 -20.85 0.15 -1.76
C HIS A 159 -20.19 0.93 -2.91
N ALA A 160 -20.70 2.11 -3.23
CA ALA A 160 -20.11 2.96 -4.26
C ALA A 160 -18.68 3.43 -3.93
N LEU A 161 -18.39 3.71 -2.66
CA LEU A 161 -17.02 4.00 -2.21
C LEU A 161 -16.11 2.79 -2.42
N PHE A 162 -16.55 1.57 -2.08
CA PHE A 162 -15.79 0.34 -2.33
C PHE A 162 -15.57 0.09 -3.82
N GLU A 163 -16.58 0.29 -4.67
CA GLU A 163 -16.42 0.20 -6.13
C GLU A 163 -15.37 1.22 -6.63
N GLY A 164 -15.41 2.45 -6.15
CA GLY A 164 -14.41 3.45 -6.50
C GLY A 164 -12.99 3.06 -6.08
N LEU A 165 -12.81 2.48 -4.89
CA LEU A 165 -11.51 1.96 -4.43
C LEU A 165 -11.04 0.77 -5.27
N ALA A 166 -11.93 -0.17 -5.59
CA ALA A 166 -11.63 -1.32 -6.44
C ALA A 166 -11.24 -0.91 -7.86
N ASN A 167 -11.91 0.11 -8.42
CA ASN A 167 -11.55 0.66 -9.72
C ASN A 167 -10.16 1.30 -9.74
N ILE A 168 -9.75 1.97 -8.66
CA ILE A 168 -8.40 2.53 -8.52
C ILE A 168 -7.36 1.41 -8.43
N GLU A 169 -7.65 0.36 -7.68
CA GLU A 169 -6.81 -0.83 -7.60
C GLU A 169 -6.63 -1.48 -8.98
N LEU A 170 -7.74 -1.73 -9.69
CA LEU A 170 -7.73 -2.28 -11.05
C LEU A 170 -6.85 -1.45 -11.99
N GLN A 171 -7.06 -0.13 -12.04
CA GLN A 171 -6.23 0.78 -12.84
C GLN A 171 -4.76 0.72 -12.44
N GLY A 172 -4.47 0.52 -11.15
CA GLY A 172 -3.12 0.32 -10.65
C GLY A 172 -2.47 -0.94 -11.23
N TRP A 173 -3.20 -2.05 -11.26
CA TRP A 173 -2.72 -3.29 -11.87
C TRP A 173 -2.60 -3.21 -13.39
N GLU A 174 -3.56 -2.59 -14.08
CA GLU A 174 -3.48 -2.31 -15.52
C GLU A 174 -2.23 -1.48 -15.86
N LYS A 175 -1.94 -0.46 -15.05
CA LYS A 175 -0.74 0.35 -15.21
C LYS A 175 0.56 -0.46 -15.03
N LEU A 176 0.60 -1.36 -14.06
CA LEU A 176 1.74 -2.26 -13.90
C LEU A 176 1.83 -3.25 -15.06
N GLN A 177 0.71 -3.76 -15.58
CA GLN A 177 0.69 -4.64 -16.75
C GLN A 177 1.27 -3.95 -17.98
N GLU A 178 0.88 -2.71 -18.28
CA GLU A 178 1.44 -1.92 -19.38
C GLU A 178 2.98 -1.84 -19.33
N LEU A 179 3.53 -1.74 -18.12
CA LEU A 179 4.96 -1.54 -17.91
C LEU A 179 5.76 -2.84 -17.80
N THR A 180 5.14 -3.92 -17.32
CA THR A 180 5.80 -5.21 -17.04
C THR A 180 5.42 -6.31 -18.01
N GLY A 181 4.39 -6.11 -18.83
CA GLY A 181 3.88 -7.09 -19.78
C GLY A 181 3.00 -8.20 -19.20
N SER A 182 2.78 -8.22 -17.88
CA SER A 182 1.96 -9.26 -17.23
C SER A 182 1.18 -8.75 -16.01
N LEU A 183 -0.04 -9.27 -15.83
CA LEU A 183 -0.78 -9.20 -14.56
C LEU A 183 -0.32 -10.33 -13.62
N PRO A 184 -0.50 -10.16 -12.30
CA PRO A 184 -0.49 -11.29 -11.37
C PRO A 184 -1.60 -12.29 -11.71
N GLU A 185 -1.37 -13.56 -11.40
CA GLU A 185 -2.37 -14.64 -11.49
C GLU A 185 -3.36 -14.59 -10.33
#